data_f4c97b96396a9d85d3ce08b8a4a4008c
#
_entry.id   f4c97b96396a9d85d3ce08b8a4a4008c
#
_cell.length_a   1.000
_cell.length_b   1.000
_cell.length_c   1.000
_cell.angle_alpha   90.00
_cell.angle_beta   90.00
_cell.angle_gamma   90.00
#
_symmetry.space_group_name_H-M   'P 1'
#
loop_
_entity.id
_entity.type
_entity.pdbx_description
1 polymer ?
#
loop_
_entity_poly.entity_id
_entity_poly.type
_entity_poly.pdbx_seq_one_letter_code
_entity_poly.pdbx_strand_id
1 'polypeptide(L)'
;MALTGERIKGEMAYQLGIAQYCAASTQQLIELLESVIQQVERCGPKACAATKKIMHQVGQKDEDEMIEFSADIFSKLNKQDEGREGHRAFVEKRKPIWTAKK
;
A
#
# COMPACT_ATOMS: atom_id res chain seq x y z
N MET A 1 9.47 -0.17 -25.54
CA MET A 1 9.86 0.29 -24.19
C MET A 1 11.21 -0.30 -23.76
N ALA A 2 11.31 -1.28 -22.86
CA ALA A 2 12.63 -1.73 -22.38
C ALA A 2 13.54 -2.31 -23.49
N LEU A 3 13.00 -3.08 -24.43
CA LEU A 3 13.77 -3.68 -25.52
C LEU A 3 13.75 -2.84 -26.83
N THR A 4 12.69 -2.04 -27.04
CA THR A 4 12.50 -1.30 -28.31
C THR A 4 12.93 0.16 -28.22
N GLY A 5 13.21 0.67 -27.03
CA GLY A 5 13.51 2.09 -26.81
C GLY A 5 12.32 3.04 -27.06
N GLU A 6 11.13 2.51 -27.27
CA GLU A 6 9.93 3.30 -27.52
C GLU A 6 9.60 4.22 -26.32
N ARG A 7 9.34 5.48 -26.62
CA ARG A 7 8.92 6.48 -25.64
C ARG A 7 7.40 6.60 -25.63
N ILE A 8 6.81 6.49 -24.45
CA ILE A 8 5.37 6.65 -24.25
C ILE A 8 5.09 7.85 -23.34
N LYS A 9 3.92 8.48 -23.53
CA LYS A 9 3.43 9.56 -22.66
C LYS A 9 2.73 8.99 -21.44
N GLY A 10 2.51 9.82 -20.42
CA GLY A 10 1.89 9.42 -19.15
C GLY A 10 0.51 8.77 -19.33
N GLU A 11 -0.32 9.30 -20.24
CA GLU A 11 -1.62 8.72 -20.53
C GLU A 11 -1.53 7.28 -21.07
N MET A 12 -0.61 7.02 -22.00
CA MET A 12 -0.37 5.68 -22.52
C MET A 12 0.20 4.75 -21.41
N ALA A 13 1.07 5.26 -20.55
CA ALA A 13 1.57 4.50 -19.40
C ALA A 13 0.44 4.09 -18.45
N TYR A 14 -0.55 4.97 -18.23
CA TYR A 14 -1.75 4.66 -17.46
C TYR A 14 -2.61 3.60 -18.14
N GLN A 15 -2.89 3.74 -19.44
CA GLN A 15 -3.67 2.76 -20.21
C GLN A 15 -3.02 1.37 -20.23
N LEU A 16 -1.69 1.31 -20.27
CA LEU A 16 -0.92 0.07 -20.23
C LEU A 16 -0.72 -0.50 -18.81
N GLY A 17 -1.24 0.16 -17.77
CA GLY A 17 -1.10 -0.28 -16.37
C GLY A 17 0.31 -0.11 -15.80
N ILE A 18 1.19 0.65 -16.47
CA ILE A 18 2.55 0.96 -15.98
C ILE A 18 2.49 2.04 -14.90
N ALA A 19 1.54 2.98 -15.03
CA ALA A 19 1.24 3.98 -14.03
C ALA A 19 -0.18 3.75 -13.50
N GLN A 20 -0.38 3.87 -12.18
CA GLN A 20 -1.69 3.72 -11.54
C GLN A 20 -2.55 4.97 -11.64
N TYR A 21 -1.92 6.11 -11.90
CA TYR A 21 -2.58 7.42 -12.02
C TYR A 21 -1.98 8.21 -13.17
N CYS A 22 -2.80 9.03 -13.80
CA CYS A 22 -2.38 10.03 -14.77
C CYS A 22 -3.11 11.33 -14.50
N ALA A 23 -2.41 12.44 -14.49
CA ALA A 23 -2.96 13.77 -14.26
C ALA A 23 -2.86 14.62 -15.55
N ALA A 24 -3.90 15.38 -15.86
CA ALA A 24 -3.93 16.28 -17.00
C ALA A 24 -3.20 17.60 -16.73
N SER A 25 -2.97 17.94 -15.47
CA SER A 25 -2.28 19.18 -15.06
C SER A 25 -1.46 18.97 -13.80
N THR A 26 -0.52 19.89 -13.55
CA THR A 26 0.28 19.89 -12.30
C THR A 26 -0.61 20.03 -11.07
N GLN A 27 -1.65 20.83 -11.13
CA GLN A 27 -2.60 20.99 -10.03
C GLN A 27 -3.29 19.67 -9.70
N GLN A 28 -3.81 18.99 -10.71
CA GLN A 28 -4.44 17.68 -10.55
C GLN A 28 -3.45 16.63 -10.02
N LEU A 29 -2.19 16.69 -10.43
CA LEU A 29 -1.14 15.80 -9.91
C LEU A 29 -0.93 16.00 -8.41
N ILE A 30 -0.90 17.24 -7.94
CA ILE A 30 -0.76 17.56 -6.51
C ILE A 30 -1.95 17.02 -5.72
N GLU A 31 -3.17 17.24 -6.20
CA GLU A 31 -4.40 16.74 -5.55
C GLU A 31 -4.43 15.21 -5.47
N LEU A 32 -4.06 14.53 -6.54
CA LEU A 32 -3.93 13.07 -6.57
C LEU A 32 -2.87 12.58 -5.57
N LEU A 33 -1.71 13.22 -5.55
CA LEU A 33 -0.62 12.90 -4.62
C LEU A 33 -1.06 13.06 -3.17
N GLU A 34 -1.71 14.17 -2.82
CA GLU A 34 -2.22 14.40 -1.48
C GLU A 34 -3.26 13.35 -1.09
N SER A 35 -4.16 12.98 -2.01
CA SER A 35 -5.14 11.92 -1.79
C SER A 35 -4.48 10.58 -1.49
N VAL A 36 -3.47 10.19 -2.26
CA VAL A 36 -2.73 8.93 -2.04
C VAL A 36 -1.98 8.96 -0.71
N ILE A 37 -1.31 10.07 -0.39
CA ILE A 37 -0.62 10.25 0.89
C ILE A 37 -1.59 10.07 2.05
N GLN A 38 -2.77 10.72 2.01
CA GLN A 38 -3.79 10.58 3.04
C GLN A 38 -4.29 9.15 3.21
N GLN A 39 -4.41 8.38 2.13
CA GLN A 39 -4.78 6.96 2.19
C GLN A 39 -3.69 6.13 2.87
N VAL A 40 -2.43 6.35 2.50
CA VAL A 40 -1.29 5.63 3.09
C VAL A 40 -1.13 5.99 4.58
N GLU A 41 -1.33 7.25 4.96
CA GLU A 41 -1.26 7.69 6.36
C GLU A 41 -2.31 7.05 7.29
N ARG A 42 -3.41 6.55 6.74
CA ARG A 42 -4.42 5.79 7.51
C ARG A 42 -3.96 4.37 7.83
N CYS A 43 -3.02 3.84 7.08
CA CYS A 43 -2.51 2.49 7.27
C CYS A 43 -1.42 2.45 8.34
N GLY A 44 -1.39 1.38 9.14
CA GLY A 44 -0.34 1.17 10.12
C GLY A 44 1.03 0.98 9.44
N PRO A 45 2.08 1.67 9.85
CA PRO A 45 3.39 1.59 9.20
C PRO A 45 3.99 0.17 9.21
N LYS A 46 3.82 -0.59 10.29
CA LYS A 46 4.26 -1.99 10.34
C LYS A 46 3.39 -2.89 9.46
N ALA A 47 2.09 -2.63 9.39
CA ALA A 47 1.18 -3.35 8.49
C ALA A 47 1.56 -3.12 7.03
N CYS A 48 1.86 -1.87 6.63
CA CYS A 48 2.35 -1.55 5.29
C CYS A 48 3.66 -2.27 4.94
N ALA A 49 4.62 -2.28 5.87
CA ALA A 49 5.89 -2.98 5.68
C ALA A 49 5.69 -4.49 5.52
N ALA A 50 4.80 -5.08 6.31
CA ALA A 50 4.48 -6.50 6.24
C ALA A 50 3.75 -6.86 4.94
N THR A 51 2.81 -6.02 4.49
CA THR A 51 2.13 -6.20 3.19
C THR A 51 3.13 -6.21 2.05
N LYS A 52 4.07 -5.27 2.01
CA LYS A 52 5.15 -5.26 1.01
C LYS A 52 5.99 -6.53 1.06
N LYS A 53 6.32 -7.02 2.27
CA LYS A 53 7.06 -8.27 2.44
C LYS A 53 6.31 -9.47 1.87
N ILE A 54 4.99 -9.55 2.09
CA ILE A 54 4.14 -10.59 1.52
C ILE A 54 4.13 -10.49 -0.02
N MET A 55 3.90 -9.29 -0.56
CA MET A 55 3.87 -9.07 -2.01
C MET A 55 5.17 -9.49 -2.71
N HIS A 56 6.34 -9.27 -2.08
CA HIS A 56 7.63 -9.71 -2.62
C HIS A 56 7.81 -11.22 -2.68
N GLN A 57 7.00 -11.99 -1.94
CA GLN A 57 7.06 -13.46 -1.96
C GLN A 57 6.10 -14.09 -2.98
N VAL A 58 5.19 -13.28 -3.56
CA VAL A 58 4.26 -13.77 -4.60
C VAL A 58 5.06 -14.28 -5.80
N GLY A 59 4.77 -15.51 -6.22
CA GLY A 59 5.47 -16.19 -7.31
C GLY A 59 6.80 -16.84 -6.91
N GLN A 60 7.27 -16.68 -5.66
CA GLN A 60 8.45 -17.36 -5.12
C GLN A 60 8.10 -18.56 -4.24
N LYS A 61 6.87 -18.64 -3.79
CA LYS A 61 6.30 -19.69 -2.95
C LYS A 61 5.08 -20.29 -3.62
N ASP A 62 4.79 -21.53 -3.32
CA ASP A 62 3.52 -22.13 -3.71
C ASP A 62 2.34 -21.55 -2.87
N GLU A 63 1.12 -21.95 -3.21
CA GLU A 63 -0.08 -21.38 -2.60
C GLU A 63 -0.17 -21.68 -1.09
N ASP A 64 0.11 -22.92 -0.69
CA ASP A 64 0.03 -23.35 0.71
C ASP A 64 1.12 -22.64 1.55
N GLU A 65 2.35 -22.58 1.06
CA GLU A 65 3.44 -21.84 1.69
C GLU A 65 3.12 -20.33 1.82
N MET A 66 2.45 -19.75 0.83
CA MET A 66 2.03 -18.33 0.88
C MET A 66 0.96 -18.09 1.92
N ILE A 67 0.00 -19.01 2.06
CA ILE A 67 -1.06 -18.94 3.08
C ILE A 67 -0.43 -18.99 4.47
N GLU A 68 0.42 -19.99 4.74
CA GLU A 68 1.10 -20.12 6.05
C GLU A 68 1.97 -18.91 6.36
N PHE A 69 2.76 -18.44 5.41
CA PHE A 69 3.63 -17.27 5.55
C PHE A 69 2.82 -16.00 5.88
N SER A 70 1.72 -15.79 5.17
CA SER A 70 0.86 -14.63 5.37
C SER A 70 0.12 -14.69 6.71
N ALA A 71 -0.37 -15.86 7.10
CA ALA A 71 -1.04 -16.09 8.38
C ALA A 71 -0.10 -15.87 9.57
N ASP A 72 1.15 -16.34 9.48
CA ASP A 72 2.16 -16.11 10.54
C ASP A 72 2.46 -14.62 10.71
N ILE A 73 2.68 -13.89 9.61
CA ILE A 73 2.91 -12.43 9.64
C ILE A 73 1.70 -11.72 10.26
N PHE A 74 0.48 -12.03 9.80
CA PHE A 74 -0.75 -11.43 10.30
C PHE A 74 -0.95 -11.69 11.80
N SER A 75 -0.74 -12.93 12.25
CA SER A 75 -0.85 -13.31 13.66
C SER A 75 0.14 -12.52 14.54
N LYS A 76 1.40 -12.39 14.07
CA LYS A 76 2.43 -11.61 14.79
C LYS A 76 2.09 -10.14 14.88
N LEU A 77 1.58 -9.53 13.79
CA LEU A 77 1.19 -8.13 13.76
C LEU A 77 0.02 -7.81 14.68
N ASN A 78 -1.01 -8.66 14.71
CA ASN A 78 -2.17 -8.47 15.57
C ASN A 78 -1.84 -8.48 17.06
N LYS A 79 -0.77 -9.17 17.44
CA LYS A 79 -0.30 -9.22 18.84
C LYS A 79 0.55 -8.00 19.25
N GLN A 80 0.97 -7.18 18.28
CA GLN A 80 1.76 -5.97 18.52
C GLN A 80 0.87 -4.77 18.87
N ASP A 81 1.47 -3.74 19.44
CA ASP A 81 0.76 -2.52 19.86
C ASP A 81 0.05 -1.81 18.71
N GLU A 82 0.67 -1.79 17.52
CA GLU A 82 0.06 -1.22 16.31
C GLU A 82 -1.21 -1.97 15.89
N GLY A 83 -1.17 -3.31 15.90
CA GLY A 83 -2.36 -4.13 15.59
C GLY A 83 -3.48 -3.93 16.61
N ARG A 84 -3.14 -3.90 17.90
CA ARG A 84 -4.10 -3.63 18.99
C ARG A 84 -4.70 -2.23 18.88
N GLU A 85 -3.87 -1.23 18.59
CA GLU A 85 -4.32 0.15 18.39
C GLU A 85 -5.23 0.26 17.17
N GLY A 86 -4.88 -0.35 16.04
CA GLY A 86 -5.70 -0.37 14.84
C GLY A 86 -7.08 -0.96 15.10
N HIS A 87 -7.13 -2.10 15.80
CA HIS A 87 -8.39 -2.73 16.18
C HIS A 87 -9.21 -1.85 17.13
N ARG A 88 -8.57 -1.27 18.15
CA ARG A 88 -9.24 -0.36 19.10
C ARG A 88 -9.79 0.88 18.38
N ALA A 89 -9.00 1.53 17.54
CA ALA A 89 -9.41 2.69 16.77
C ALA A 89 -10.62 2.40 15.88
N PHE A 90 -10.65 1.21 15.26
CA PHE A 90 -11.77 0.77 14.45
C PHE A 90 -13.06 0.60 15.28
N VAL A 91 -12.97 -0.09 16.41
CA VAL A 91 -14.13 -0.30 17.31
C VAL A 91 -14.64 1.03 17.88
N GLU A 92 -13.74 1.91 18.29
CA GLU A 92 -14.05 3.23 18.86
C GLU A 92 -14.41 4.28 17.79
N LYS A 93 -14.37 3.92 16.50
CA LYS A 93 -14.65 4.81 15.35
C LYS A 93 -13.83 6.11 15.37
N ARG A 94 -12.58 6.03 15.79
CA ARG A 94 -11.63 7.14 15.82
C ARG A 94 -10.42 6.89 14.90
N LYS A 95 -9.64 7.93 14.67
CA LYS A 95 -8.36 7.79 13.96
C LYS A 95 -7.34 7.08 14.85
N PRO A 96 -6.51 6.18 14.28
CA PRO A 96 -5.38 5.60 15.00
C PRO A 96 -4.34 6.65 15.39
N ILE A 97 -3.57 6.36 16.44
CA ILE A 97 -2.58 7.31 16.97
C ILE A 97 -1.46 7.66 15.98
N TRP A 98 -1.14 6.79 15.02
CA TRP A 98 -0.11 7.08 14.01
C TRP A 98 -0.55 8.11 12.97
N THR A 99 -1.86 8.37 12.79
CA THR A 99 -2.38 9.46 11.96
C THR A 99 -2.38 10.82 12.64
N ALA A 100 -2.18 10.87 13.95
CA ALA A 100 -2.24 12.11 14.73
C ALA A 100 -0.91 12.87 14.81
N LYS A 101 0.17 12.35 14.19
CA LYS A 101 1.49 13.01 14.19
C LYS A 101 1.64 13.89 12.95
N LYS A 102 1.00 15.04 12.96
CA LYS A 102 1.40 16.25 12.20
C LYS A 102 1.29 17.45 13.09
#